data_56c7893e374fc55f2ecc1c6befcd4347
#
_entry.id   56c7893e374fc55f2ecc1c6befcd4347
#
_cell.length_a   1.000
_cell.length_b   1.000
_cell.length_c   1.000
_cell.angle_alpha   90.00
_cell.angle_beta   90.00
_cell.angle_gamma   90.00
#
_symmetry.space_group_name_H-M   'P 1'
#
loop_
_entity.id
_entity.type
_entity.pdbx_description
1 polymer ?
#
loop_
_entity_poly.entity_id
_entity_poly.type
_entity_poly.pdbx_seq_one_letter_code
_entity_poly.pdbx_strand_id
1 'polypeptide(L)'
;MTNPNTGTPLVELRDISIAFGGIKAVDHVSVDLYPGEVVGLLGHNGAGKSTLIKCLSGAYQKDAGQILINGKEAEINDPRDARGHNIETIYQTLALADNLDAASNLFLGRELVNSFGFVDETRMEAETRKIMGRLNPNFKKFNVPVSALSGGQRQSVAIARAVYFNAKILIMDEPTAALGPHETQMVAELIQELKAQGLGIFLIEHDIHSVMKLCDRAVVMKNGQRVGCVNVKDVTDDDILGMIIMGKKPPQAY
;
A
#
# COMPACT_ATOMS: atom_id res chain seq x y z
N MET A 1 -11.35 21.85 8.51
CA MET A 1 -10.03 22.29 8.02
C MET A 1 -9.76 21.49 6.76
N THR A 2 -9.33 22.13 5.70
CA THR A 2 -9.03 21.46 4.42
C THR A 2 -7.62 20.86 4.49
N ASN A 3 -7.41 19.75 3.75
CA ASN A 3 -6.11 19.15 3.56
C ASN A 3 -5.07 20.24 3.15
N PRO A 4 -3.89 20.29 3.76
CA PRO A 4 -2.86 21.27 3.43
C PRO A 4 -2.26 21.09 2.03
N ASN A 5 -2.46 19.94 1.38
CA ASN A 5 -2.01 19.68 0.01
C ASN A 5 -2.94 20.40 -0.98
N THR A 6 -2.38 21.31 -1.78
CA THR A 6 -3.12 22.14 -2.76
C THR A 6 -3.10 21.58 -4.18
N GLY A 7 -2.48 20.42 -4.41
CA GLY A 7 -2.37 19.75 -5.71
C GLY A 7 -3.56 18.84 -6.05
N THR A 8 -3.56 18.29 -7.27
CA THR A 8 -4.50 17.24 -7.64
C THR A 8 -4.09 15.93 -6.97
N PRO A 9 -4.99 15.27 -6.22
CA PRO A 9 -4.71 13.97 -5.64
C PRO A 9 -4.41 12.91 -6.71
N LEU A 10 -3.52 11.96 -6.39
CA LEU A 10 -3.35 10.75 -7.19
C LEU A 10 -4.60 9.90 -7.14
N VAL A 11 -5.20 9.78 -5.94
CA VAL A 11 -6.42 9.02 -5.68
C VAL A 11 -7.35 9.83 -4.78
N GLU A 12 -8.63 9.77 -5.10
CA GLU A 12 -9.71 10.19 -4.20
C GLU A 12 -10.75 9.07 -4.12
N LEU A 13 -10.96 8.57 -2.92
CA LEU A 13 -12.10 7.72 -2.59
C LEU A 13 -13.19 8.66 -2.07
N ARG A 14 -14.35 8.70 -2.72
CA ARG A 14 -15.48 9.58 -2.34
C ARG A 14 -16.67 8.74 -1.96
N ASP A 15 -17.12 8.87 -0.71
CA ASP A 15 -18.33 8.23 -0.17
C ASP A 15 -18.40 6.71 -0.41
N ILE A 16 -17.27 6.03 -0.33
CA ILE A 16 -17.20 4.58 -0.57
C ILE A 16 -18.03 3.84 0.48
N SER A 17 -18.90 2.99 -0.01
CA SER A 17 -19.70 2.08 0.83
C SER A 17 -19.66 0.67 0.25
N ILE A 18 -19.57 -0.33 1.14
CA ILE A 18 -19.68 -1.76 0.81
C ILE A 18 -20.22 -2.53 2.02
N ALA A 19 -21.14 -3.46 1.76
CA ALA A 19 -21.76 -4.31 2.77
C ALA A 19 -21.64 -5.79 2.40
N PHE A 20 -21.52 -6.64 3.41
CA PHE A 20 -21.53 -8.09 3.27
C PHE A 20 -22.60 -8.68 4.16
N GLY A 21 -23.60 -9.37 3.55
CA GLY A 21 -24.68 -10.01 4.30
C GLY A 21 -25.42 -9.05 5.24
N GLY A 22 -25.62 -7.80 4.83
CA GLY A 22 -26.29 -6.76 5.64
C GLY A 22 -25.39 -6.02 6.63
N ILE A 23 -24.12 -6.42 6.80
CA ILE A 23 -23.14 -5.71 7.63
C ILE A 23 -22.41 -4.71 6.75
N LYS A 24 -22.51 -3.41 7.06
CA LYS A 24 -21.74 -2.36 6.40
C LYS A 24 -20.28 -2.44 6.85
N ALA A 25 -19.43 -2.98 6.00
CA ALA A 25 -17.99 -3.07 6.27
C ALA A 25 -17.27 -1.74 6.04
N VAL A 26 -17.78 -0.92 5.10
CA VAL A 26 -17.39 0.48 4.87
C VAL A 26 -18.68 1.27 4.63
N ASP A 27 -18.83 2.41 5.29
CA ASP A 27 -20.02 3.23 5.28
C ASP A 27 -19.67 4.71 5.08
N HIS A 28 -19.85 5.21 3.85
CA HIS A 28 -19.60 6.60 3.42
C HIS A 28 -18.19 7.12 3.78
N VAL A 29 -17.16 6.34 3.44
CA VAL A 29 -15.76 6.72 3.72
C VAL A 29 -15.15 7.46 2.54
N SER A 30 -14.58 8.64 2.84
CA SER A 30 -13.81 9.44 1.87
C SER A 30 -12.38 9.62 2.35
N VAL A 31 -11.40 9.34 1.45
CA VAL A 31 -9.95 9.46 1.70
C VAL A 31 -9.27 9.88 0.41
N ASP A 32 -8.28 10.72 0.51
CA ASP A 32 -7.44 11.17 -0.60
C ASP A 32 -5.96 10.86 -0.36
N LEU A 33 -5.19 10.76 -1.45
CA LEU A 33 -3.76 10.49 -1.43
C LEU A 33 -3.06 11.35 -2.49
N TYR A 34 -1.99 12.02 -2.09
CA TYR A 34 -1.23 12.93 -2.96
C TYR A 34 0.12 12.34 -3.40
N PRO A 35 0.74 12.87 -4.47
CA PRO A 35 2.10 12.50 -4.85
C PRO A 35 3.10 12.71 -3.72
N GLY A 36 3.97 11.74 -3.46
CA GLY A 36 4.97 11.82 -2.41
C GLY A 36 4.40 11.89 -0.99
N GLU A 37 3.24 11.28 -0.78
CA GLU A 37 2.57 11.23 0.51
C GLU A 37 2.42 9.80 1.00
N VAL A 38 2.54 9.59 2.31
CA VAL A 38 2.20 8.35 3.00
C VAL A 38 0.99 8.60 3.89
N VAL A 39 -0.13 7.94 3.60
CA VAL A 39 -1.36 8.00 4.39
C VAL A 39 -1.53 6.70 5.15
N GLY A 40 -1.46 6.77 6.48
CA GLY A 40 -1.70 5.65 7.38
C GLY A 40 -3.20 5.40 7.57
N LEU A 41 -3.64 4.15 7.42
CA LEU A 41 -4.99 3.72 7.75
C LEU A 41 -4.97 2.96 9.07
N LEU A 42 -5.56 3.54 10.09
CA LEU A 42 -5.59 3.03 11.47
C LEU A 42 -7.00 2.64 11.92
N GLY A 43 -7.08 1.78 12.91
CA GLY A 43 -8.33 1.34 13.52
C GLY A 43 -8.25 -0.11 13.98
N HIS A 44 -9.20 -0.55 14.79
CA HIS A 44 -9.28 -1.95 15.26
C HIS A 44 -9.46 -2.94 14.11
N ASN A 45 -9.24 -4.22 14.41
CA ASN A 45 -9.62 -5.30 13.51
C ASN A 45 -11.13 -5.24 13.24
N GLY A 46 -11.50 -5.35 11.95
CA GLY A 46 -12.89 -5.18 11.53
C GLY A 46 -13.34 -3.71 11.37
N ALA A 47 -12.46 -2.71 11.53
CA ALA A 47 -12.82 -1.30 11.33
C ALA A 47 -13.12 -0.92 9.87
N GLY A 48 -12.85 -1.81 8.90
CA GLY A 48 -13.11 -1.59 7.47
C GLY A 48 -11.88 -1.18 6.64
N LYS A 49 -10.70 -1.03 7.24
CA LYS A 49 -9.45 -0.59 6.57
C LYS A 49 -9.11 -1.42 5.33
N SER A 50 -8.89 -2.72 5.53
CA SER A 50 -8.53 -3.63 4.43
C SER A 50 -9.67 -3.76 3.41
N THR A 51 -10.94 -3.62 3.83
CA THR A 51 -12.09 -3.62 2.91
C THR A 51 -12.07 -2.38 2.02
N LEU A 52 -11.84 -1.19 2.59
CA LEU A 52 -11.72 0.06 1.82
C LEU A 52 -10.61 -0.05 0.76
N ILE A 53 -9.45 -0.55 1.17
CA ILE A 53 -8.30 -0.71 0.27
C ILE A 53 -8.54 -1.80 -0.78
N LYS A 54 -9.29 -2.86 -0.44
CA LYS A 54 -9.68 -3.88 -1.42
C LYS A 54 -10.64 -3.36 -2.48
N CYS A 55 -11.43 -2.32 -2.20
CA CYS A 55 -12.18 -1.61 -3.23
C CYS A 55 -11.24 -0.86 -4.19
N LEU A 56 -10.19 -0.21 -3.67
CA LEU A 56 -9.21 0.50 -4.49
C LEU A 56 -8.32 -0.47 -5.32
N SER A 57 -7.98 -1.63 -4.75
CA SER A 57 -7.18 -2.65 -5.46
C SER A 57 -7.98 -3.51 -6.43
N GLY A 58 -9.31 -3.31 -6.53
CA GLY A 58 -10.20 -4.10 -7.39
C GLY A 58 -10.50 -5.52 -6.88
N ALA A 59 -10.09 -5.84 -5.65
CA ALA A 59 -10.39 -7.14 -5.05
C ALA A 59 -11.86 -7.23 -4.59
N TYR A 60 -12.49 -6.10 -4.27
CA TYR A 60 -13.92 -5.98 -3.98
C TYR A 60 -14.53 -4.87 -4.81
N GLN A 61 -15.77 -5.08 -5.26
CA GLN A 61 -16.57 -4.03 -5.89
C GLN A 61 -17.29 -3.24 -4.79
N LYS A 62 -17.20 -1.92 -4.85
CA LYS A 62 -17.99 -1.03 -3.99
C LYS A 62 -19.46 -1.05 -4.34
N ASP A 63 -20.35 -0.92 -3.36
CA ASP A 63 -21.79 -0.79 -3.59
C ASP A 63 -22.17 0.65 -3.98
N ALA A 64 -21.44 1.65 -3.44
CA ALA A 64 -21.67 3.07 -3.71
C ALA A 64 -20.39 3.88 -3.57
N GLY A 65 -20.44 5.14 -4.06
CA GLY A 65 -19.31 6.08 -4.05
C GLY A 65 -18.53 6.06 -5.35
N GLN A 66 -17.49 6.90 -5.41
CA GLN A 66 -16.66 7.09 -6.60
C GLN A 66 -15.17 6.94 -6.25
N ILE A 67 -14.40 6.40 -7.19
CA ILE A 67 -12.94 6.38 -7.15
C ILE A 67 -12.46 7.29 -8.27
N LEU A 68 -11.66 8.31 -7.92
CA LEU A 68 -11.05 9.18 -8.90
C LEU A 68 -9.53 8.96 -8.88
N ILE A 69 -8.95 8.88 -10.06
CA ILE A 69 -7.49 8.80 -10.28
C ILE A 69 -7.06 10.04 -11.07
N ASN A 70 -6.16 10.84 -10.50
CA ASN A 70 -5.74 12.13 -11.08
C ASN A 70 -6.93 13.03 -11.45
N GLY A 71 -7.95 13.06 -10.58
CA GLY A 71 -9.17 13.87 -10.75
C GLY A 71 -10.17 13.34 -11.76
N LYS A 72 -9.96 12.17 -12.37
CA LYS A 72 -10.89 11.54 -13.31
C LYS A 72 -11.50 10.30 -12.66
N GLU A 73 -12.80 10.12 -12.83
CA GLU A 73 -13.48 8.91 -12.36
C GLU A 73 -12.91 7.66 -13.03
N ALA A 74 -12.60 6.66 -12.21
CA ALA A 74 -12.05 5.38 -12.63
C ALA A 74 -12.95 4.25 -12.17
N GLU A 75 -13.31 3.37 -13.10
CA GLU A 75 -13.97 2.12 -12.78
C GLU A 75 -12.92 1.05 -12.50
N ILE A 76 -12.94 0.54 -11.29
CA ILE A 76 -12.04 -0.52 -10.84
C ILE A 76 -12.90 -1.72 -10.45
N ASN A 77 -13.02 -2.68 -11.36
CA ASN A 77 -13.85 -3.87 -11.22
C ASN A 77 -13.03 -5.10 -10.82
N ASP A 78 -11.76 -5.13 -11.19
CA ASP A 78 -10.83 -6.20 -10.88
C ASP A 78 -9.40 -5.66 -10.63
N PRO A 79 -8.46 -6.50 -10.14
CA PRO A 79 -7.07 -6.06 -9.91
C PRO A 79 -6.30 -5.68 -11.18
N ARG A 80 -6.78 -6.03 -12.39
CA ARG A 80 -6.14 -5.61 -13.65
C ARG A 80 -6.46 -4.16 -13.94
N ASP A 81 -7.69 -3.73 -13.65
CA ASP A 81 -8.08 -2.31 -13.76
C ASP A 81 -7.23 -1.45 -12.82
N ALA A 82 -7.08 -1.86 -11.56
CA ALA A 82 -6.23 -1.15 -10.60
C ALA A 82 -4.79 -1.01 -11.12
N ARG A 83 -4.20 -2.10 -11.64
CA ARG A 83 -2.87 -2.06 -12.26
C ARG A 83 -2.81 -1.19 -13.51
N GLY A 84 -3.88 -1.16 -14.31
CA GLY A 84 -3.99 -0.25 -15.45
C GLY A 84 -3.90 1.23 -15.06
N HIS A 85 -4.29 1.55 -13.82
CA HIS A 85 -4.15 2.87 -13.21
C HIS A 85 -2.85 3.04 -12.39
N ASN A 86 -1.86 2.15 -12.55
CA ASN A 86 -0.59 2.14 -11.81
C ASN A 86 -0.77 2.02 -10.28
N ILE A 87 -1.80 1.29 -9.84
CA ILE A 87 -2.03 0.92 -8.44
C ILE A 87 -1.49 -0.49 -8.25
N GLU A 88 -0.51 -0.64 -7.36
CA GLU A 88 0.02 -1.94 -6.97
C GLU A 88 -0.22 -2.18 -5.48
N THR A 89 -0.48 -3.45 -5.13
CA THR A 89 -0.77 -3.83 -3.75
C THR A 89 0.23 -4.85 -3.26
N ILE A 90 0.81 -4.57 -2.10
CA ILE A 90 1.64 -5.49 -1.34
C ILE A 90 0.79 -5.96 -0.16
N TYR A 91 0.34 -7.19 -0.23
CA TYR A 91 -0.45 -7.83 0.81
C TYR A 91 0.43 -8.31 1.96
N GLN A 92 -0.13 -8.47 3.13
CA GLN A 92 0.54 -9.04 4.32
C GLN A 92 1.23 -10.38 4.02
N THR A 93 0.64 -11.23 3.19
CA THR A 93 1.21 -12.52 2.75
C THR A 93 2.18 -12.38 1.58
N LEU A 94 2.51 -11.15 1.13
CA LEU A 94 3.39 -10.76 0.01
C LEU A 94 2.98 -11.31 -1.36
N ALA A 95 2.11 -12.30 -1.45
CA ALA A 95 1.69 -12.95 -2.69
C ALA A 95 2.88 -13.36 -3.59
N LEU A 96 3.91 -13.94 -2.98
CA LEU A 96 5.06 -14.53 -3.65
C LEU A 96 4.89 -16.05 -3.75
N ALA A 97 5.35 -16.62 -4.87
CA ALA A 97 5.41 -18.07 -5.05
C ALA A 97 6.69 -18.60 -4.38
N ASP A 98 6.53 -19.30 -3.27
CA ASP A 98 7.60 -19.72 -2.36
C ASP A 98 8.69 -20.57 -3.03
N ASN A 99 8.34 -21.34 -4.04
CA ASN A 99 9.22 -22.24 -4.79
C ASN A 99 9.96 -21.57 -5.97
N LEU A 100 9.62 -20.32 -6.30
CA LEU A 100 10.25 -19.58 -7.37
C LEU A 100 11.30 -18.59 -6.82
N ASP A 101 12.26 -18.23 -7.63
CA ASP A 101 13.29 -17.24 -7.31
C ASP A 101 12.77 -15.79 -7.38
N ALA A 102 13.65 -14.82 -7.10
CA ALA A 102 13.30 -13.41 -7.09
C ALA A 102 12.88 -12.90 -8.49
N ALA A 103 13.55 -13.35 -9.56
CA ALA A 103 13.25 -12.89 -10.92
C ALA A 103 11.89 -13.43 -11.39
N SER A 104 11.66 -14.71 -11.20
CA SER A 104 10.37 -15.34 -11.53
C SER A 104 9.22 -14.73 -10.75
N ASN A 105 9.41 -14.39 -9.46
CA ASN A 105 8.39 -13.72 -8.66
C ASN A 105 8.13 -12.27 -9.09
N LEU A 106 9.17 -11.54 -9.49
CA LEU A 106 9.03 -10.16 -9.94
C LEU A 106 8.17 -10.09 -11.19
N PHE A 107 8.38 -11.01 -12.13
CA PHE A 107 7.70 -11.02 -13.42
C PHE A 107 6.48 -11.96 -13.48
N LEU A 108 6.10 -12.62 -12.41
CA LEU A 108 5.00 -13.59 -12.38
C LEU A 108 3.71 -13.03 -12.99
N GLY A 109 3.25 -13.65 -14.09
CA GLY A 109 2.08 -13.22 -14.86
C GLY A 109 2.32 -11.99 -15.75
N ARG A 110 3.57 -11.53 -15.87
CA ARG A 110 4.02 -10.41 -16.74
C ARG A 110 5.42 -10.70 -17.27
N GLU A 111 5.68 -11.96 -17.63
CA GLU A 111 6.98 -12.44 -18.05
C GLU A 111 7.48 -11.68 -19.28
N LEU A 112 8.79 -11.35 -19.31
CA LEU A 112 9.41 -10.80 -20.48
C LEU A 112 9.60 -11.90 -21.52
N VAL A 113 9.26 -11.60 -22.76
CA VAL A 113 9.41 -12.54 -23.88
C VAL A 113 10.43 -12.03 -24.90
N ASN A 114 11.14 -12.97 -25.51
CA ASN A 114 12.03 -12.69 -26.63
C ASN A 114 11.24 -12.48 -27.95
N SER A 115 11.95 -12.18 -29.05
CA SER A 115 11.34 -11.95 -30.36
C SER A 115 10.58 -13.15 -30.93
N PHE A 116 10.79 -14.34 -30.40
CA PHE A 116 10.10 -15.57 -30.81
C PHE A 116 8.90 -15.91 -29.90
N GLY A 117 8.61 -15.08 -28.88
CA GLY A 117 7.49 -15.30 -27.94
C GLY A 117 7.80 -16.25 -26.78
N PHE A 118 9.04 -16.70 -26.61
CA PHE A 118 9.47 -17.50 -25.45
C PHE A 118 9.89 -16.61 -24.29
N VAL A 119 9.73 -17.08 -23.07
CA VAL A 119 10.17 -16.37 -21.84
C VAL A 119 11.67 -16.11 -21.90
N ASP A 120 12.06 -14.86 -21.63
CA ASP A 120 13.45 -14.40 -21.62
C ASP A 120 13.96 -14.30 -20.17
N GLU A 121 14.31 -15.45 -19.60
CA GLU A 121 14.79 -15.56 -18.21
C GLU A 121 16.05 -14.71 -17.97
N THR A 122 16.96 -14.66 -18.94
CA THR A 122 18.21 -13.88 -18.85
C THR A 122 17.91 -12.39 -18.68
N ARG A 123 16.99 -11.87 -19.47
CA ARG A 123 16.56 -10.47 -19.38
C ARG A 123 15.80 -10.22 -18.07
N MET A 124 14.93 -11.13 -17.64
CA MET A 124 14.22 -11.03 -16.38
C MET A 124 15.20 -10.98 -15.20
N GLU A 125 16.21 -11.84 -15.19
CA GLU A 125 17.25 -11.82 -14.14
C GLU A 125 18.05 -10.50 -14.15
N ALA A 126 18.47 -10.03 -15.32
CA ALA A 126 19.22 -8.77 -15.46
C ALA A 126 18.41 -7.57 -14.94
N GLU A 127 17.15 -7.44 -15.30
CA GLU A 127 16.27 -6.38 -14.82
C GLU A 127 16.00 -6.50 -13.31
N THR A 128 15.86 -7.73 -12.80
CA THR A 128 15.70 -7.96 -11.35
C THR A 128 16.94 -7.51 -10.59
N ARG A 129 18.15 -7.85 -11.08
CA ARG A 129 19.40 -7.39 -10.46
C ARG A 129 19.51 -5.87 -10.46
N LYS A 130 19.09 -5.22 -11.54
CA LYS A 130 19.09 -3.76 -11.66
C LYS A 130 18.16 -3.08 -10.65
N ILE A 131 16.90 -3.54 -10.55
CA ILE A 131 15.94 -2.94 -9.61
C ILE A 131 16.30 -3.24 -8.15
N MET A 132 16.72 -4.47 -7.86
CA MET A 132 17.16 -4.85 -6.52
C MET A 132 18.44 -4.11 -6.10
N GLY A 133 19.35 -3.83 -7.04
CA GLY A 133 20.55 -3.03 -6.79
C GLY A 133 20.24 -1.60 -6.34
N ARG A 134 19.06 -1.06 -6.70
CA ARG A 134 18.56 0.23 -6.20
C ARG A 134 17.88 0.10 -4.85
N LEU A 135 16.96 -0.85 -4.71
CA LEU A 135 16.07 -0.95 -3.55
C LEU A 135 16.72 -1.69 -2.36
N ASN A 136 17.60 -2.62 -2.63
CA ASN A 136 18.32 -3.39 -1.61
C ASN A 136 19.71 -3.79 -2.14
N PRO A 137 20.71 -2.88 -2.09
CA PRO A 137 22.05 -3.13 -2.66
C PRO A 137 22.76 -4.35 -2.07
N ASN A 138 22.37 -4.77 -0.86
CA ASN A 138 22.93 -5.93 -0.16
C ASN A 138 22.27 -7.25 -0.55
N PHE A 139 21.26 -7.24 -1.41
CA PHE A 139 20.59 -8.45 -1.88
C PHE A 139 21.53 -9.27 -2.80
N LYS A 140 21.80 -10.51 -2.43
CA LYS A 140 22.73 -11.42 -3.16
C LYS A 140 22.08 -12.74 -3.60
N LYS A 141 20.90 -13.05 -3.06
CA LYS A 141 20.26 -14.36 -3.20
C LYS A 141 19.29 -14.40 -4.40
N PHE A 142 19.82 -14.22 -5.62
CA PHE A 142 18.97 -14.19 -6.82
C PHE A 142 18.53 -15.58 -7.28
N ASN A 143 19.36 -16.61 -7.08
CA ASN A 143 19.18 -17.95 -7.68
C ASN A 143 18.70 -18.98 -6.62
N VAL A 144 17.97 -18.52 -5.61
CA VAL A 144 17.34 -19.41 -4.61
C VAL A 144 15.85 -19.12 -4.54
N PRO A 145 15.03 -20.10 -4.16
CA PRO A 145 13.61 -19.86 -3.93
C PRO A 145 13.37 -18.78 -2.89
N VAL A 146 12.32 -17.98 -3.05
CA VAL A 146 12.02 -16.92 -2.08
C VAL A 146 11.71 -17.45 -0.67
N SER A 147 11.33 -18.72 -0.54
CA SER A 147 11.23 -19.39 0.77
C SER A 147 12.54 -19.42 1.57
N ALA A 148 13.71 -19.36 0.90
CA ALA A 148 15.02 -19.31 1.52
C ALA A 148 15.51 -17.88 1.84
N LEU A 149 14.69 -16.87 1.56
CA LEU A 149 14.94 -15.48 1.86
C LEU A 149 14.44 -15.11 3.27
N SER A 150 15.06 -14.11 3.90
CA SER A 150 14.50 -13.51 5.11
C SER A 150 13.21 -12.73 4.82
N GLY A 151 12.44 -12.41 5.86
CA GLY A 151 11.22 -11.63 5.74
C GLY A 151 11.44 -10.30 5.01
N GLY A 152 12.44 -9.53 5.42
CA GLY A 152 12.80 -8.26 4.78
C GLY A 152 13.29 -8.42 3.34
N GLN A 153 13.99 -9.50 3.02
CA GLN A 153 14.37 -9.81 1.63
C GLN A 153 13.16 -10.14 0.76
N ARG A 154 12.22 -10.93 1.28
CA ARG A 154 10.94 -11.21 0.58
C ARG A 154 10.14 -9.93 0.37
N GLN A 155 10.06 -9.06 1.39
CA GLN A 155 9.43 -7.76 1.28
C GLN A 155 10.06 -6.91 0.18
N SER A 156 11.40 -6.87 0.11
CA SER A 156 12.11 -6.15 -0.95
C SER A 156 11.76 -6.66 -2.36
N VAL A 157 11.59 -7.97 -2.53
CA VAL A 157 11.17 -8.56 -3.82
C VAL A 157 9.73 -8.12 -4.19
N ALA A 158 8.80 -8.14 -3.22
CA ALA A 158 7.43 -7.69 -3.45
C ALA A 158 7.35 -6.20 -3.81
N ILE A 159 8.15 -5.36 -3.14
CA ILE A 159 8.25 -3.93 -3.46
C ILE A 159 8.92 -3.73 -4.82
N ALA A 160 9.98 -4.48 -5.13
CA ALA A 160 10.66 -4.40 -6.43
C ALA A 160 9.71 -4.66 -7.60
N ARG A 161 8.78 -5.62 -7.44
CA ARG A 161 7.73 -5.90 -8.43
C ARG A 161 6.85 -4.68 -8.67
N ALA A 162 6.37 -4.03 -7.63
CA ALA A 162 5.54 -2.83 -7.77
C ALA A 162 6.30 -1.68 -8.45
N VAL A 163 7.53 -1.43 -8.03
CA VAL A 163 8.37 -0.35 -8.57
C VAL A 163 8.77 -0.61 -10.03
N TYR A 164 9.11 -1.86 -10.38
CA TYR A 164 9.48 -2.23 -11.74
C TYR A 164 8.34 -1.94 -12.72
N PHE A 165 7.11 -2.24 -12.36
CA PHE A 165 5.93 -1.97 -13.16
C PHE A 165 5.39 -0.53 -13.02
N ASN A 166 6.23 0.39 -12.54
CA ASN A 166 5.98 1.83 -12.53
C ASN A 166 4.75 2.25 -11.72
N ALA A 167 4.54 1.61 -10.57
CA ALA A 167 3.51 2.01 -9.62
C ALA A 167 3.60 3.52 -9.33
N LYS A 168 2.46 4.17 -9.27
CA LYS A 168 2.30 5.56 -8.80
C LYS A 168 1.61 5.59 -7.44
N ILE A 169 0.78 4.60 -7.21
CA ILE A 169 0.04 4.38 -5.98
C ILE A 169 0.41 3.01 -5.46
N LEU A 170 0.92 2.96 -4.24
CA LEU A 170 1.31 1.74 -3.57
C LEU A 170 0.43 1.52 -2.34
N ILE A 171 -0.18 0.36 -2.27
CA ILE A 171 -0.91 -0.10 -1.10
C ILE A 171 -0.05 -1.10 -0.36
N MET A 172 0.19 -0.88 0.92
CA MET A 172 0.96 -1.78 1.77
C MET A 172 0.10 -2.19 2.98
N ASP A 173 -0.22 -3.47 3.04
CA ASP A 173 -1.02 -4.04 4.13
C ASP A 173 -0.10 -4.72 5.14
N GLU A 174 0.13 -4.08 6.29
CA GLU A 174 0.99 -4.52 7.39
C GLU A 174 2.41 -4.95 6.92
N PRO A 175 3.15 -4.08 6.21
CA PRO A 175 4.41 -4.46 5.58
C PRO A 175 5.53 -4.81 6.57
N THR A 176 5.37 -4.44 7.85
CA THR A 176 6.35 -4.71 8.91
C THR A 176 5.95 -5.84 9.84
N ALA A 177 4.76 -6.44 9.64
CA ALA A 177 4.29 -7.55 10.45
C ALA A 177 5.26 -8.74 10.41
N ALA A 178 5.58 -9.28 11.58
CA ALA A 178 6.47 -10.43 11.75
C ALA A 178 7.93 -10.22 11.27
N LEU A 179 8.38 -8.96 11.09
CA LEU A 179 9.76 -8.62 10.80
C LEU A 179 10.54 -8.30 12.09
N GLY A 180 11.83 -8.63 12.10
CA GLY A 180 12.74 -8.19 13.17
C GLY A 180 13.04 -6.68 13.07
N PRO A 181 13.61 -6.07 14.13
CA PRO A 181 13.86 -4.62 14.17
C PRO A 181 14.71 -4.10 13.00
N HIS A 182 15.73 -4.86 12.60
CA HIS A 182 16.59 -4.51 11.46
C HIS A 182 15.82 -4.53 10.13
N GLU A 183 14.99 -5.54 9.92
CA GLU A 183 14.19 -5.68 8.70
C GLU A 183 13.09 -4.62 8.63
N THR A 184 12.45 -4.31 9.76
CA THR A 184 11.49 -3.22 9.89
C THR A 184 12.13 -1.88 9.49
N GLN A 185 13.35 -1.61 9.96
CA GLN A 185 14.07 -0.39 9.61
C GLN A 185 14.38 -0.32 8.10
N MET A 186 14.80 -1.44 7.48
CA MET A 186 15.03 -1.50 6.03
C MET A 186 13.77 -1.20 5.23
N VAL A 187 12.63 -1.76 5.63
CA VAL A 187 11.33 -1.49 4.97
C VAL A 187 10.92 -0.02 5.16
N ALA A 188 11.15 0.53 6.35
CA ALA A 188 10.88 1.93 6.65
C ALA A 188 11.69 2.89 5.75
N GLU A 189 12.99 2.63 5.58
CA GLU A 189 13.86 3.41 4.70
C GLU A 189 13.40 3.32 3.24
N LEU A 190 13.00 2.13 2.80
CA LEU A 190 12.51 1.92 1.44
C LEU A 190 11.19 2.67 1.20
N ILE A 191 10.25 2.70 2.16
CA ILE A 191 9.02 3.50 2.09
C ILE A 191 9.37 4.98 1.92
N GLN A 192 10.31 5.51 2.70
CA GLN A 192 10.71 6.92 2.60
C GLN A 192 11.39 7.23 1.26
N GLU A 193 12.19 6.32 0.73
CA GLU A 193 12.78 6.46 -0.61
C GLU A 193 11.71 6.52 -1.70
N LEU A 194 10.73 5.61 -1.68
CA LEU A 194 9.63 5.59 -2.65
C LEU A 194 8.77 6.85 -2.56
N LYS A 195 8.48 7.31 -1.35
CA LYS A 195 7.83 8.60 -1.11
C LYS A 195 8.60 9.75 -1.75
N ALA A 196 9.91 9.81 -1.54
CA ALA A 196 10.78 10.85 -2.11
C ALA A 196 10.81 10.80 -3.65
N GLN A 197 10.57 9.63 -4.26
CA GLN A 197 10.40 9.46 -5.71
C GLN A 197 9.02 9.89 -6.22
N GLY A 198 8.13 10.36 -5.34
CA GLY A 198 6.79 10.87 -5.68
C GLY A 198 5.69 9.82 -5.68
N LEU A 199 5.94 8.61 -5.19
CA LEU A 199 4.86 7.62 -5.03
C LEU A 199 3.91 8.04 -3.91
N GLY A 200 2.60 7.88 -4.14
CA GLY A 200 1.61 7.95 -3.07
C GLY A 200 1.45 6.57 -2.43
N ILE A 201 1.45 6.50 -1.11
CA ILE A 201 1.44 5.24 -0.37
C ILE A 201 0.29 5.22 0.62
N PHE A 202 -0.61 4.24 0.51
CA PHE A 202 -1.51 3.85 1.59
C PHE A 202 -0.84 2.78 2.45
N LEU A 203 -0.68 3.06 3.73
CA LEU A 203 -0.07 2.17 4.70
C LEU A 203 -1.10 1.71 5.72
N ILE A 204 -1.47 0.43 5.72
CA ILE A 204 -2.29 -0.15 6.77
C ILE A 204 -1.34 -0.67 7.84
N GLU A 205 -1.49 -0.17 9.05
CA GLU A 205 -0.67 -0.57 10.20
C GLU A 205 -1.51 -0.62 11.47
N HIS A 206 -1.09 -1.46 12.41
CA HIS A 206 -1.67 -1.53 13.75
C HIS A 206 -0.81 -0.83 14.78
N ASP A 207 0.49 -0.71 14.51
CA ASP A 207 1.43 -0.05 15.38
C ASP A 207 1.43 1.47 15.14
N ILE A 208 0.95 2.21 16.14
CA ILE A 208 0.87 3.67 16.11
C ILE A 208 2.27 4.28 15.93
N HIS A 209 3.28 3.70 16.56
CA HIS A 209 4.67 4.17 16.48
C HIS A 209 5.20 4.15 15.03
N SER A 210 4.93 3.07 14.31
CA SER A 210 5.26 2.96 12.88
C SER A 210 4.55 4.02 12.06
N VAL A 211 3.27 4.28 12.32
CA VAL A 211 2.51 5.33 11.63
C VAL A 211 3.06 6.72 11.94
N MET A 212 3.35 7.02 13.20
CA MET A 212 3.96 8.30 13.61
C MET A 212 5.30 8.55 12.94
N LYS A 213 6.07 7.50 12.68
CA LYS A 213 7.38 7.58 12.04
C LYS A 213 7.33 7.67 10.51
N LEU A 214 6.36 7.00 9.88
CA LEU A 214 6.37 6.77 8.43
C LEU A 214 5.37 7.63 7.67
N CYS A 215 4.24 7.99 8.30
CA CYS A 215 3.14 8.64 7.61
C CYS A 215 3.16 10.16 7.73
N ASP A 216 2.59 10.83 6.75
CA ASP A 216 2.32 12.27 6.79
C ASP A 216 0.97 12.55 7.44
N ARG A 217 -0.02 11.73 7.08
CA ARG A 217 -1.38 11.78 7.64
C ARG A 217 -1.81 10.41 8.13
N ALA A 218 -2.69 10.42 9.10
CA ALA A 218 -3.36 9.23 9.60
C ALA A 218 -4.87 9.39 9.48
N VAL A 219 -5.50 8.41 8.83
CA VAL A 219 -6.95 8.27 8.75
C VAL A 219 -7.37 7.17 9.72
N VAL A 220 -8.19 7.53 10.70
CA VAL A 220 -8.68 6.57 11.68
C VAL A 220 -10.07 6.10 11.31
N MET A 221 -10.24 4.79 11.21
CA MET A 221 -11.51 4.13 10.95
C MET A 221 -12.03 3.38 12.17
N LYS A 222 -13.35 3.36 12.34
CA LYS A 222 -14.04 2.62 13.38
C LYS A 222 -15.41 2.19 12.88
N ASN A 223 -15.74 0.89 13.01
CA ASN A 223 -17.04 0.32 12.61
C ASN A 223 -17.47 0.70 11.18
N GLY A 224 -16.55 0.62 10.23
CA GLY A 224 -16.80 0.94 8.84
C GLY A 224 -16.81 2.43 8.50
N GLN A 225 -16.66 3.33 9.45
CA GLN A 225 -16.72 4.78 9.23
C GLN A 225 -15.39 5.46 9.52
N ARG A 226 -15.14 6.60 8.87
CA ARG A 226 -13.99 7.45 9.17
C ARG A 226 -14.28 8.27 10.43
N VAL A 227 -13.50 8.05 11.49
CA VAL A 227 -13.52 8.90 12.69
C VAL A 227 -12.97 10.28 12.36
N GLY A 228 -11.83 10.36 11.68
CA GLY A 228 -11.19 11.60 11.27
C GLY A 228 -9.88 11.35 10.55
N CYS A 229 -9.30 12.43 10.05
CA CYS A 229 -7.97 12.49 9.47
C CYS A 229 -7.13 13.52 10.23
N VAL A 230 -5.86 13.22 10.47
CA VAL A 230 -4.93 14.11 11.16
C VAL A 230 -3.59 14.13 10.43
N ASN A 231 -2.88 15.26 10.45
CA ASN A 231 -1.46 15.26 10.13
C ASN A 231 -0.70 14.66 11.31
N VAL A 232 0.14 13.70 11.07
CA VAL A 232 0.86 12.98 12.12
C VAL A 232 1.73 13.91 12.98
N LYS A 233 2.34 14.92 12.38
CA LYS A 233 3.18 15.91 13.08
C LYS A 233 2.42 16.85 14.04
N ASP A 234 1.10 16.93 13.94
CA ASP A 234 0.27 17.86 14.70
C ASP A 234 -0.44 17.19 15.90
N VAL A 235 -0.22 15.88 16.09
CA VAL A 235 -0.90 15.06 17.11
C VAL A 235 0.08 14.15 17.85
N THR A 236 -0.34 13.63 18.98
CA THR A 236 0.39 12.65 19.78
C THR A 236 -0.13 11.22 19.56
N ASP A 237 0.63 10.22 20.00
CA ASP A 237 0.20 8.82 20.00
C ASP A 237 -1.12 8.66 20.81
N ASP A 238 -1.27 9.38 21.92
CA ASP A 238 -2.48 9.36 22.75
C ASP A 238 -3.71 9.94 22.04
N ASP A 239 -3.52 10.97 21.21
CA ASP A 239 -4.60 11.53 20.38
C ASP A 239 -5.11 10.49 19.38
N ILE A 240 -4.20 9.82 18.68
CA ILE A 240 -4.53 8.73 17.74
C ILE A 240 -5.19 7.57 18.47
N LEU A 241 -4.66 7.16 19.62
CA LEU A 241 -5.23 6.11 20.46
C LEU A 241 -6.65 6.47 20.92
N GLY A 242 -6.86 7.74 21.30
CA GLY A 242 -8.18 8.28 21.66
C GLY A 242 -9.17 8.20 20.50
N MET A 243 -8.75 8.48 19.27
CA MET A 243 -9.56 8.30 18.07
C MET A 243 -9.93 6.83 17.84
N ILE A 244 -8.96 5.92 17.93
CA ILE A 244 -9.17 4.48 17.71
C ILE A 244 -10.13 3.90 18.75
N ILE A 245 -9.87 4.12 20.04
CA ILE A 245 -10.61 3.49 21.14
C ILE A 245 -11.96 4.17 21.35
N MET A 246 -11.97 5.48 21.52
CA MET A 246 -13.15 6.24 21.93
C MET A 246 -13.91 6.87 20.76
N GLY A 247 -13.30 6.98 19.58
CA GLY A 247 -13.85 7.74 18.46
C GLY A 247 -13.84 9.25 18.70
N LYS A 248 -13.04 9.74 19.64
CA LYS A 248 -12.91 11.18 19.92
C LYS A 248 -11.96 11.84 18.93
N LYS A 249 -12.45 12.85 18.23
CA LYS A 249 -11.63 13.68 17.35
C LYS A 249 -10.84 14.69 18.18
N PRO A 250 -9.50 14.76 18.06
CA PRO A 250 -8.76 15.88 18.58
C PRO A 250 -9.07 17.15 17.76
N PRO A 251 -8.82 18.36 18.30
CA PRO A 251 -9.12 19.62 17.59
C PRO A 251 -8.49 19.73 16.20
N GLN A 252 -7.38 19.05 15.96
CA GLN A 252 -6.63 19.03 14.71
C GLN A 252 -7.22 18.08 13.66
N ALA A 253 -8.16 17.18 14.04
CA ALA A 253 -8.77 16.22 13.10
C ALA A 253 -9.84 16.87 12.22
N TYR A 254 -9.89 16.46 10.97
CA TYR A 254 -10.83 16.90 9.94
C TYR A 254 -11.49 15.74 9.19
#